data_a76d9e495a165b6ecc0ce9bbb32c3b66
#
_entry.id   a76d9e495a165b6ecc0ce9bbb32c3b66
#
_cell.length_a   1.000
_cell.length_b   1.000
_cell.length_c   1.000
_cell.angle_alpha   90.00
_cell.angle_beta   90.00
_cell.angle_gamma   90.00
#
_symmetry.space_group_name_H-M   'P 1'
#
loop_
_entity.id
_entity.type
_entity.pdbx_description
1 polymer ?
#
loop_
_entity_poly.entity_id
_entity_poly.type
_entity_poly.pdbx_seq_one_letter_code
_entity_poly.pdbx_strand_id
1 'polypeptide(L)'
;MVPMDHGVSLGPIDGLVDMSKIIGKVAKGGADAVLLHKGIVKNCFSGETGLIVHISASTKADPDPNYKALVSSVEEAIRLGADGVSVHINIGAKNGSEMIKQLGYVADACDRWGMPLLAMMYPRGDKIDNEHNPEWIKLAVRVGAELGADIIKTNYTGDIDSFREVVSGCPVPIVIAGGPKMGSDREVLEMVSSAMRAGARGVSIGRNVFQHKNPEKMVRALAAIVHQGESADKALELL
;
A
#
# COMPACT_ATOMS: atom_id res chain seq x y z
N MET A 1 5.99 2.63 4.58
CA MET A 1 5.72 1.18 4.70
C MET A 1 6.07 0.43 3.41
N VAL A 2 6.41 -0.89 3.52
CA VAL A 2 6.78 -1.74 2.37
C VAL A 2 5.82 -2.92 2.25
N PRO A 3 4.89 -2.91 1.27
CA PRO A 3 3.99 -4.03 1.02
C PRO A 3 4.72 -5.17 0.29
N MET A 4 4.56 -6.38 0.82
CA MET A 4 5.11 -7.64 0.29
C MET A 4 4.03 -8.74 0.19
N ASP A 5 2.79 -8.33 -0.02
CA ASP A 5 1.60 -9.17 -0.20
C ASP A 5 1.47 -9.77 -1.62
N HIS A 6 2.37 -9.41 -2.53
CA HIS A 6 2.30 -9.78 -3.95
C HIS A 6 2.37 -11.29 -4.20
N GLY A 7 2.94 -12.08 -3.27
CA GLY A 7 3.11 -13.52 -3.41
C GLY A 7 1.81 -14.29 -3.63
N VAL A 8 0.71 -13.88 -3.00
CA VAL A 8 -0.61 -14.51 -3.23
C VAL A 8 -1.09 -14.29 -4.66
N SER A 9 -0.88 -13.10 -5.22
CA SER A 9 -1.35 -12.77 -6.56
C SER A 9 -0.44 -13.30 -7.67
N LEU A 10 0.89 -13.31 -7.46
CA LEU A 10 1.88 -13.50 -8.52
C LEU A 10 2.81 -14.70 -8.31
N GLY A 11 2.76 -15.35 -7.12
CA GLY A 11 3.72 -16.36 -6.72
C GLY A 11 5.02 -15.76 -6.15
N PRO A 12 6.09 -16.57 -6.00
CA PRO A 12 7.38 -16.14 -5.45
C PRO A 12 8.17 -15.34 -6.49
N ILE A 13 7.74 -14.11 -6.73
CA ILE A 13 8.42 -13.20 -7.67
C ILE A 13 9.78 -12.74 -7.13
N ASP A 14 10.60 -12.22 -8.03
CA ASP A 14 11.91 -11.65 -7.69
C ASP A 14 11.81 -10.65 -6.54
N GLY A 15 12.75 -10.77 -5.58
CA GLY A 15 12.77 -10.02 -4.34
C GLY A 15 11.91 -10.59 -3.21
N LEU A 16 10.95 -11.50 -3.49
CA LEU A 16 10.07 -12.12 -2.50
C LEU A 16 10.23 -13.65 -2.38
N VAL A 17 11.32 -14.21 -2.90
CA VAL A 17 11.61 -15.65 -2.78
C VAL A 17 12.03 -16.01 -1.35
N ASP A 18 12.86 -15.18 -0.73
CA ASP A 18 13.30 -15.32 0.67
C ASP A 18 12.69 -14.17 1.50
N MET A 19 11.52 -14.45 2.09
CA MET A 19 10.73 -13.45 2.80
C MET A 19 11.42 -12.97 4.08
N SER A 20 12.04 -13.85 4.85
CA SER A 20 12.75 -13.46 6.08
C SER A 20 13.91 -12.51 5.79
N LYS A 21 14.67 -12.79 4.74
CA LYS A 21 15.79 -11.95 4.32
C LYS A 21 15.36 -10.56 3.87
N ILE A 22 14.29 -10.47 3.07
CA ILE A 22 13.83 -9.17 2.57
C ILE A 22 13.18 -8.34 3.68
N ILE A 23 12.41 -8.95 4.59
CA ILE A 23 11.84 -8.28 5.76
C ILE A 23 12.98 -7.66 6.60
N GLY A 24 14.02 -8.42 6.93
CA GLY A 24 15.16 -7.90 7.69
C GLY A 24 15.90 -6.76 6.97
N LYS A 25 16.01 -6.79 5.62
CA LYS A 25 16.64 -5.70 4.85
C LYS A 25 15.82 -4.41 4.90
N VAL A 26 14.50 -4.50 4.70
CA VAL A 26 13.64 -3.30 4.69
C VAL A 26 13.51 -2.70 6.10
N ALA A 27 13.47 -3.53 7.13
CA ALA A 27 13.50 -3.08 8.52
C ALA A 27 14.80 -2.32 8.85
N LYS A 28 15.97 -2.86 8.48
CA LYS A 28 17.27 -2.18 8.62
C LYS A 28 17.35 -0.87 7.84
N GLY A 29 16.64 -0.76 6.73
CA GLY A 29 16.53 0.47 5.97
C GLY A 29 15.69 1.56 6.65
N GLY A 30 14.98 1.23 7.72
CA GLY A 30 14.11 2.15 8.45
C GLY A 30 12.67 2.17 7.94
N ALA A 31 12.16 1.06 7.42
CA ALA A 31 10.74 0.95 7.11
C ALA A 31 9.91 1.02 8.40
N ASP A 32 8.90 1.90 8.46
CA ASP A 32 8.01 2.02 9.62
C ASP A 32 7.16 0.76 9.79
N ALA A 33 6.74 0.14 8.69
CA ALA A 33 5.96 -1.10 8.71
C ALA A 33 6.17 -1.92 7.44
N VAL A 34 5.96 -3.23 7.57
CA VAL A 34 5.78 -4.15 6.44
C VAL A 34 4.32 -4.59 6.36
N LEU A 35 3.87 -4.88 5.14
CA LEU A 35 2.52 -5.37 4.91
C LEU A 35 2.60 -6.78 4.32
N LEU A 36 2.03 -7.75 5.04
CA LEU A 36 2.20 -9.18 4.80
C LEU A 36 0.87 -9.93 4.89
N HIS A 37 0.77 -11.07 4.21
CA HIS A 37 -0.29 -12.05 4.47
C HIS A 37 0.03 -12.94 5.68
N LYS A 38 -1.00 -13.41 6.37
CA LYS A 38 -0.94 -14.20 7.60
C LYS A 38 0.04 -15.39 7.58
N GLY A 39 0.15 -16.09 6.46
CA GLY A 39 1.07 -17.23 6.33
C GLY A 39 2.54 -16.81 6.36
N ILE A 40 2.86 -15.66 5.76
CA ILE A 40 4.20 -15.08 5.82
C ILE A 40 4.52 -14.54 7.22
N VAL A 41 3.53 -13.91 7.87
CA VAL A 41 3.71 -13.47 9.26
C VAL A 41 4.11 -14.64 10.17
N LYS A 42 3.37 -15.75 10.11
CA LYS A 42 3.62 -16.93 10.95
C LYS A 42 5.01 -17.56 10.75
N ASN A 43 5.55 -17.49 9.53
CA ASN A 43 6.75 -18.24 9.18
C ASN A 43 8.01 -17.40 8.96
N CYS A 44 7.87 -16.10 8.74
CA CYS A 44 8.99 -15.28 8.26
C CYS A 44 9.16 -13.94 8.98
N PHE A 45 8.19 -13.50 9.82
CA PHE A 45 8.25 -12.22 10.53
C PHE A 45 8.64 -12.44 11.98
N SER A 46 9.63 -11.67 12.48
CA SER A 46 10.18 -11.78 13.83
C SER A 46 10.02 -10.49 14.67
N GLY A 47 9.25 -9.50 14.18
CA GLY A 47 8.98 -8.28 14.95
C GLY A 47 10.00 -7.16 14.76
N GLU A 48 10.69 -7.11 13.62
CA GLU A 48 11.74 -6.12 13.36
C GLU A 48 11.21 -4.70 13.07
N THR A 49 9.93 -4.56 12.71
CA THR A 49 9.26 -3.31 12.33
C THR A 49 7.76 -3.44 12.55
N GLY A 50 6.98 -2.37 12.39
CA GLY A 50 5.53 -2.44 12.46
C GLY A 50 4.94 -3.44 11.46
N LEU A 51 3.84 -4.09 11.84
CA LEU A 51 3.18 -5.13 11.05
C LEU A 51 1.77 -4.73 10.64
N ILE A 52 1.52 -4.68 9.33
CA ILE A 52 0.17 -4.59 8.77
C ILE A 52 -0.17 -5.95 8.15
N VAL A 53 -1.24 -6.59 8.63
CA VAL A 53 -1.72 -7.85 8.04
C VAL A 53 -2.73 -7.56 6.93
N HIS A 54 -2.40 -8.01 5.71
CA HIS A 54 -3.30 -7.90 4.57
C HIS A 54 -4.32 -9.04 4.59
N ILE A 55 -5.61 -8.70 4.63
CA ILE A 55 -6.69 -9.67 4.88
C ILE A 55 -7.58 -9.93 3.66
N SER A 56 -7.26 -9.37 2.49
CA SER A 56 -7.95 -9.67 1.23
C SER A 56 -7.00 -10.18 0.16
N ALA A 57 -7.46 -11.03 -0.74
CA ALA A 57 -6.61 -11.65 -1.74
C ALA A 57 -7.34 -11.96 -3.05
N SER A 58 -6.58 -12.05 -4.13
CA SER A 58 -6.91 -12.73 -5.37
C SER A 58 -5.64 -13.18 -6.07
N THR A 59 -5.76 -14.11 -6.99
CA THR A 59 -4.63 -14.58 -7.81
C THR A 59 -4.77 -14.10 -9.25
N LYS A 60 -3.66 -14.06 -9.98
CA LYS A 60 -3.69 -13.78 -11.44
C LYS A 60 -4.39 -14.88 -12.25
N ALA A 61 -4.63 -16.05 -11.64
CA ALA A 61 -5.31 -17.18 -12.26
C ALA A 61 -6.83 -17.14 -12.06
N ASP A 62 -7.35 -16.24 -11.23
CA ASP A 62 -8.77 -16.11 -11.00
C ASP A 62 -9.49 -15.58 -12.25
N PRO A 63 -10.74 -15.99 -12.51
CA PRO A 63 -11.55 -15.45 -13.60
C PRO A 63 -11.74 -13.93 -13.54
N ASP A 64 -11.80 -13.35 -12.34
CA ASP A 64 -11.79 -11.93 -12.08
C ASP A 64 -10.71 -11.56 -11.06
N PRO A 65 -9.46 -11.28 -11.48
CA PRO A 65 -8.38 -10.90 -10.58
C PRO A 65 -8.58 -9.52 -9.93
N ASN A 66 -9.56 -8.73 -10.37
CA ASN A 66 -9.94 -7.47 -9.74
C ASN A 66 -10.85 -7.66 -8.52
N TYR A 67 -11.51 -8.80 -8.38
CA TYR A 67 -12.22 -9.13 -7.14
C TYR A 67 -11.26 -9.59 -6.05
N LYS A 68 -11.34 -8.96 -4.87
CA LYS A 68 -10.49 -9.27 -3.71
C LYS A 68 -11.36 -9.87 -2.61
N ALA A 69 -11.24 -11.18 -2.42
CA ALA A 69 -11.97 -11.89 -1.38
C ALA A 69 -11.31 -11.72 -0.01
N LEU A 70 -12.10 -11.62 1.07
CA LEU A 70 -11.55 -11.68 2.42
C LEU A 70 -11.04 -13.10 2.71
N VAL A 71 -9.80 -13.19 3.20
CA VAL A 71 -9.09 -14.45 3.49
C VAL A 71 -8.61 -14.53 4.94
N SER A 72 -8.88 -13.50 5.74
CA SER A 72 -8.57 -13.42 7.17
C SER A 72 -9.56 -12.50 7.85
N SER A 73 -9.57 -12.47 9.19
CA SER A 73 -10.35 -11.52 9.99
C SER A 73 -9.43 -10.56 10.75
N VAL A 74 -10.02 -9.49 11.30
CA VAL A 74 -9.34 -8.55 12.19
C VAL A 74 -8.84 -9.26 13.44
N GLU A 75 -9.64 -10.17 14.03
CA GLU A 75 -9.27 -10.95 15.20
C GLU A 75 -8.09 -11.90 14.92
N GLU A 76 -7.99 -12.47 13.70
CA GLU A 76 -6.82 -13.27 13.34
C GLU A 76 -5.56 -12.38 13.24
N ALA A 77 -5.68 -11.17 12.69
CA ALA A 77 -4.59 -10.23 12.63
C ALA A 77 -4.11 -9.80 14.03
N ILE A 78 -5.03 -9.55 14.96
CA ILE A 78 -4.73 -9.25 16.37
C ILE A 78 -3.93 -10.39 17.01
N ARG A 79 -4.35 -11.63 16.83
CA ARG A 79 -3.61 -12.80 17.37
C ARG A 79 -2.23 -12.98 16.77
N LEU A 80 -1.99 -12.42 15.59
CA LEU A 80 -0.68 -12.41 14.93
C LEU A 80 0.21 -11.23 15.38
N GLY A 81 -0.29 -10.36 16.25
CA GLY A 81 0.45 -9.19 16.72
C GLY A 81 0.49 -8.04 15.73
N ALA A 82 -0.54 -7.91 14.89
CA ALA A 82 -0.62 -6.81 13.92
C ALA A 82 -0.82 -5.45 14.61
N ASP A 83 -0.11 -4.44 14.12
CA ASP A 83 -0.31 -3.03 14.46
C ASP A 83 -1.41 -2.37 13.61
N GLY A 84 -1.81 -3.01 12.52
CA GLY A 84 -2.88 -2.60 11.63
C GLY A 84 -3.29 -3.71 10.67
N VAL A 85 -4.45 -3.55 10.05
CA VAL A 85 -4.92 -4.43 8.98
C VAL A 85 -5.06 -3.67 7.68
N SER A 86 -5.07 -4.38 6.56
CA SER A 86 -5.37 -3.77 5.27
C SER A 86 -6.29 -4.61 4.42
N VAL A 87 -7.12 -3.92 3.62
CA VAL A 87 -7.99 -4.50 2.59
C VAL A 87 -7.76 -3.81 1.25
N HIS A 88 -8.07 -4.50 0.16
CA HIS A 88 -7.94 -3.95 -1.19
C HIS A 88 -9.31 -3.90 -1.87
N ILE A 89 -9.70 -2.73 -2.33
CA ILE A 89 -10.97 -2.45 -2.97
C ILE A 89 -10.71 -1.84 -4.35
N ASN A 90 -11.23 -2.47 -5.40
CA ASN A 90 -11.22 -1.93 -6.75
C ASN A 90 -12.57 -1.29 -7.06
N ILE A 91 -12.61 0.04 -7.07
CA ILE A 91 -13.78 0.83 -7.44
C ILE A 91 -13.95 0.76 -8.96
N GLY A 92 -15.12 0.36 -9.41
CA GLY A 92 -15.42 0.15 -10.83
C GLY A 92 -15.27 -1.30 -11.31
N ALA A 93 -14.75 -2.21 -10.49
CA ALA A 93 -14.71 -3.63 -10.79
C ALA A 93 -16.12 -4.25 -10.83
N LYS A 94 -16.27 -5.35 -11.56
CA LYS A 94 -17.54 -6.07 -11.72
C LYS A 94 -18.19 -6.41 -10.37
N ASN A 95 -17.39 -6.83 -9.40
CA ASN A 95 -17.83 -7.17 -8.03
C ASN A 95 -17.49 -6.03 -7.03
N GLY A 96 -17.44 -4.78 -7.47
CA GLY A 96 -17.07 -3.62 -6.65
C GLY A 96 -17.99 -3.42 -5.45
N SER A 97 -19.30 -3.63 -5.59
CA SER A 97 -20.27 -3.51 -4.49
C SER A 97 -20.03 -4.54 -3.37
N GLU A 98 -19.61 -5.76 -3.70
CA GLU A 98 -19.27 -6.75 -2.69
C GLU A 98 -17.98 -6.37 -1.94
N MET A 99 -16.97 -5.83 -2.62
CA MET A 99 -15.76 -5.33 -1.97
C MET A 99 -16.04 -4.10 -1.09
N ILE A 100 -16.94 -3.21 -1.48
CA ILE A 100 -17.42 -2.09 -0.66
C ILE A 100 -18.10 -2.62 0.62
N LYS A 101 -18.93 -3.63 0.51
CA LYS A 101 -19.57 -4.29 1.65
C LYS A 101 -18.54 -4.94 2.58
N GLN A 102 -17.54 -5.61 2.02
CA GLN A 102 -16.42 -6.18 2.78
C GLN A 102 -15.64 -5.10 3.54
N LEU A 103 -15.37 -3.94 2.91
CA LEU A 103 -14.73 -2.79 3.57
C LEU A 103 -15.54 -2.35 4.79
N GLY A 104 -16.86 -2.20 4.66
CA GLY A 104 -17.73 -1.81 5.78
C GLY A 104 -17.67 -2.80 6.95
N TYR A 105 -17.69 -4.10 6.69
CA TYR A 105 -17.56 -5.12 7.73
C TYR A 105 -16.18 -5.10 8.42
N VAL A 106 -15.12 -4.91 7.66
CA VAL A 106 -13.78 -4.81 8.23
C VAL A 106 -13.63 -3.54 9.04
N ALA A 107 -14.14 -2.41 8.56
CA ALA A 107 -14.11 -1.14 9.29
C ALA A 107 -14.84 -1.23 10.64
N ASP A 108 -16.04 -1.83 10.67
CA ASP A 108 -16.78 -2.10 11.92
C ASP A 108 -15.99 -2.99 12.89
N ALA A 109 -15.34 -4.04 12.39
CA ALA A 109 -14.50 -4.89 13.23
C ALA A 109 -13.25 -4.15 13.74
N CYS A 110 -12.63 -3.32 12.90
CA CYS A 110 -11.48 -2.49 13.27
C CYS A 110 -11.86 -1.48 14.36
N ASP A 111 -12.98 -0.78 14.23
CA ASP A 111 -13.48 0.17 15.22
C ASP A 111 -13.72 -0.51 16.58
N ARG A 112 -14.36 -1.68 16.60
CA ARG A 112 -14.58 -2.47 17.82
C ARG A 112 -13.31 -2.86 18.57
N TRP A 113 -12.23 -3.11 17.84
CA TRP A 113 -10.96 -3.55 18.42
C TRP A 113 -9.92 -2.43 18.56
N GLY A 114 -10.22 -1.21 18.11
CA GLY A 114 -9.25 -0.12 18.04
C GLY A 114 -8.07 -0.46 17.10
N MET A 115 -8.31 -1.23 16.04
CA MET A 115 -7.30 -1.68 15.08
C MET A 115 -7.24 -0.72 13.89
N PRO A 116 -6.10 -0.08 13.59
CA PRO A 116 -5.97 0.80 12.43
C PRO A 116 -6.24 0.07 11.10
N LEU A 117 -7.05 0.69 10.23
CA LEU A 117 -7.43 0.16 8.94
C LEU A 117 -6.79 0.95 7.79
N LEU A 118 -5.90 0.29 7.04
CA LEU A 118 -5.40 0.76 5.75
C LEU A 118 -6.27 0.22 4.61
N ALA A 119 -7.04 1.07 3.93
CA ALA A 119 -7.77 0.68 2.73
C ALA A 119 -6.95 1.00 1.47
N MET A 120 -6.63 -0.02 0.68
CA MET A 120 -6.06 0.15 -0.65
C MET A 120 -7.20 0.39 -1.63
N MET A 121 -7.38 1.64 -2.04
CA MET A 121 -8.51 2.11 -2.85
C MET A 121 -8.03 2.43 -4.26
N TYR A 122 -8.37 1.59 -5.23
CA TYR A 122 -7.95 1.78 -6.62
C TYR A 122 -9.15 1.88 -7.57
N PRO A 123 -9.15 2.85 -8.48
CA PRO A 123 -10.10 2.85 -9.59
C PRO A 123 -9.66 1.81 -10.62
N ARG A 124 -10.36 0.66 -10.68
CA ARG A 124 -10.10 -0.44 -11.62
C ARG A 124 -11.38 -1.13 -11.99
N GLY A 125 -11.58 -1.36 -13.28
CA GLY A 125 -12.74 -2.05 -13.81
C GLY A 125 -13.10 -1.55 -15.21
N ASP A 126 -14.10 -2.17 -15.83
CA ASP A 126 -14.46 -1.93 -17.25
C ASP A 126 -14.85 -0.49 -17.58
N LYS A 127 -15.28 0.28 -16.58
CA LYS A 127 -15.66 1.70 -16.74
C LYS A 127 -14.51 2.66 -16.45
N ILE A 128 -13.37 2.16 -16.04
CA ILE A 128 -12.19 2.95 -15.66
C ILE A 128 -11.22 2.92 -16.82
N ASP A 129 -11.11 4.00 -17.52
CA ASP A 129 -10.23 4.20 -18.67
C ASP A 129 -8.77 4.42 -18.26
N ASN A 130 -8.56 5.06 -17.12
CA ASN A 130 -7.23 5.35 -16.58
C ASN A 130 -7.25 5.35 -15.05
N GLU A 131 -6.53 4.40 -14.43
CA GLU A 131 -6.42 4.28 -12.97
C GLU A 131 -5.64 5.42 -12.29
N HIS A 132 -5.03 6.32 -13.07
CA HIS A 132 -4.36 7.54 -12.59
C HIS A 132 -5.20 8.81 -12.80
N ASN A 133 -6.41 8.69 -13.38
CA ASN A 133 -7.32 9.83 -13.56
C ASN A 133 -7.72 10.42 -12.20
N PRO A 134 -7.50 11.74 -11.96
CA PRO A 134 -7.78 12.39 -10.68
C PRO A 134 -9.23 12.23 -10.21
N GLU A 135 -10.21 12.28 -11.11
CA GLU A 135 -11.62 12.17 -10.75
C GLU A 135 -11.97 10.78 -10.20
N TRP A 136 -11.42 9.73 -10.81
CA TRP A 136 -11.62 8.37 -10.31
C TRP A 136 -10.88 8.13 -9.00
N ILE A 137 -9.68 8.72 -8.83
CA ILE A 137 -8.92 8.61 -7.58
C ILE A 137 -9.65 9.39 -6.46
N LYS A 138 -10.17 10.61 -6.72
CA LYS A 138 -10.98 11.37 -5.75
C LYS A 138 -12.17 10.55 -5.26
N LEU A 139 -12.91 9.93 -6.19
CA LEU A 139 -14.01 9.04 -5.81
C LEU A 139 -13.54 7.89 -4.93
N ALA A 140 -12.49 7.17 -5.35
CA ALA A 140 -12.00 6.00 -4.62
C ALA A 140 -11.56 6.35 -3.20
N VAL A 141 -10.75 7.40 -3.01
CA VAL A 141 -10.27 7.79 -1.67
C VAL A 141 -11.40 8.26 -0.78
N ARG A 142 -12.39 8.98 -1.35
CA ARG A 142 -13.55 9.46 -0.60
C ARG A 142 -14.42 8.30 -0.11
N VAL A 143 -14.69 7.32 -0.95
CA VAL A 143 -15.43 6.10 -0.57
C VAL A 143 -14.72 5.38 0.59
N GLY A 144 -13.39 5.19 0.49
CA GLY A 144 -12.64 4.55 1.57
C GLY A 144 -12.73 5.29 2.90
N ALA A 145 -12.58 6.61 2.87
CA ALA A 145 -12.65 7.45 4.07
C ALA A 145 -14.05 7.45 4.69
N GLU A 146 -15.10 7.58 3.90
CA GLU A 146 -16.49 7.57 4.41
C GLU A 146 -16.93 6.21 4.95
N LEU A 147 -16.30 5.13 4.51
CA LEU A 147 -16.58 3.77 4.99
C LEU A 147 -15.69 3.34 6.15
N GLY A 148 -14.92 4.26 6.75
CA GLY A 148 -14.25 4.04 8.01
C GLY A 148 -12.78 3.60 7.92
N ALA A 149 -12.11 3.82 6.79
CA ALA A 149 -10.67 3.64 6.74
C ALA A 149 -9.92 4.76 7.47
N ASP A 150 -8.89 4.42 8.25
CA ASP A 150 -8.03 5.38 8.95
C ASP A 150 -6.93 5.93 8.03
N ILE A 151 -6.49 5.12 7.07
CA ILE A 151 -5.46 5.47 6.10
C ILE A 151 -5.90 4.96 4.72
N ILE A 152 -5.75 5.78 3.70
CA ILE A 152 -6.00 5.37 2.31
C ILE A 152 -4.67 5.19 1.57
N LYS A 153 -4.54 4.06 0.89
CA LYS A 153 -3.50 3.86 -0.13
C LYS A 153 -4.12 3.93 -1.52
N THR A 154 -3.55 4.76 -2.40
CA THR A 154 -4.02 4.90 -3.79
C THR A 154 -2.89 5.21 -4.75
N ASN A 155 -3.16 5.31 -6.05
CA ASN A 155 -2.19 5.74 -7.04
C ASN A 155 -1.93 7.25 -6.94
N TYR A 156 -0.70 7.67 -7.25
CA TYR A 156 -0.38 9.07 -7.52
C TYR A 156 -0.91 9.45 -8.91
N THR A 157 -1.51 10.62 -9.05
CA THR A 157 -2.07 11.09 -10.33
C THR A 157 -1.02 11.38 -11.40
N GLY A 158 0.26 11.54 -11.00
CA GLY A 158 1.35 11.95 -11.87
C GLY A 158 1.63 13.45 -11.86
N ASP A 159 0.78 14.25 -11.24
CA ASP A 159 0.88 15.71 -11.17
C ASP A 159 0.58 16.23 -9.77
N ILE A 160 1.31 17.28 -9.32
CA ILE A 160 1.21 17.82 -7.96
C ILE A 160 -0.16 18.47 -7.72
N ASP A 161 -0.64 19.27 -8.67
CA ASP A 161 -1.84 20.07 -8.45
C ASP A 161 -3.08 19.20 -8.46
N SER A 162 -3.20 18.27 -9.40
CA SER A 162 -4.27 17.29 -9.44
C SER A 162 -4.28 16.38 -8.21
N PHE A 163 -3.10 15.97 -7.70
CA PHE A 163 -3.06 15.15 -6.49
C PHE A 163 -3.36 15.96 -5.22
N ARG A 164 -3.05 17.25 -5.20
CA ARG A 164 -3.47 18.15 -4.11
C ARG A 164 -4.98 18.25 -4.01
N GLU A 165 -5.69 18.25 -5.13
CA GLU A 165 -7.16 18.17 -5.13
C GLU A 165 -7.66 16.83 -4.55
N VAL A 166 -7.02 15.70 -4.89
CA VAL A 166 -7.33 14.39 -4.30
C VAL A 166 -7.17 14.45 -2.78
N VAL A 167 -6.03 14.97 -2.29
CA VAL A 167 -5.74 15.06 -0.85
C VAL A 167 -6.75 15.97 -0.15
N SER A 168 -7.10 17.12 -0.73
CA SER A 168 -8.04 18.07 -0.13
C SER A 168 -9.46 17.50 0.01
N GLY A 169 -9.85 16.56 -0.86
CA GLY A 169 -11.15 15.88 -0.82
C GLY A 169 -11.23 14.68 0.13
N CYS A 170 -10.13 14.30 0.79
CA CYS A 170 -10.06 13.12 1.66
C CYS A 170 -9.77 13.54 3.11
N PRO A 171 -10.65 13.25 4.08
CA PRO A 171 -10.47 13.67 5.48
C PRO A 171 -9.44 12.84 6.26
N VAL A 172 -8.95 11.72 5.70
CA VAL A 172 -7.96 10.85 6.32
C VAL A 172 -6.63 10.87 5.56
N PRO A 173 -5.50 10.49 6.19
CA PRO A 173 -4.19 10.47 5.54
C PRO A 173 -4.18 9.59 4.29
N ILE A 174 -3.53 10.08 3.23
CA ILE A 174 -3.29 9.32 2.00
C ILE A 174 -1.81 8.96 1.90
N VAL A 175 -1.54 7.69 1.58
CA VAL A 175 -0.23 7.19 1.19
C VAL A 175 -0.26 6.73 -0.27
N ILE A 176 0.81 7.00 -1.03
CA ILE A 176 0.84 6.62 -2.45
C ILE A 176 1.38 5.21 -2.66
N ALA A 177 0.85 4.53 -3.68
CA ALA A 177 1.38 3.27 -4.20
C ALA A 177 2.59 3.51 -5.11
N GLY A 178 3.52 2.55 -5.13
CA GLY A 178 4.70 2.63 -6.01
C GLY A 178 4.48 2.11 -7.44
N GLY A 179 3.35 1.50 -7.72
CA GLY A 179 3.09 0.92 -9.04
C GLY A 179 4.01 -0.26 -9.41
N PRO A 180 4.14 -0.56 -10.71
CA PRO A 180 5.17 -1.47 -11.25
C PRO A 180 6.58 -0.98 -10.94
N LYS A 181 7.59 -1.86 -11.16
CA LYS A 181 8.98 -1.42 -11.09
C LYS A 181 9.23 -0.36 -12.17
N MET A 182 9.73 0.79 -11.76
CA MET A 182 10.03 1.93 -12.64
C MET A 182 11.41 1.78 -13.30
N GLY A 183 11.66 2.58 -14.33
CA GLY A 183 12.88 2.50 -15.12
C GLY A 183 14.15 2.95 -14.39
N SER A 184 14.02 3.87 -13.42
CA SER A 184 15.14 4.38 -12.65
C SER A 184 14.76 4.72 -11.21
N ASP A 185 15.76 4.70 -10.33
CA ASP A 185 15.62 5.11 -8.93
C ASP A 185 15.22 6.59 -8.82
N ARG A 186 15.74 7.44 -9.71
CA ARG A 186 15.39 8.87 -9.79
C ARG A 186 13.89 9.07 -10.00
N GLU A 187 13.29 8.39 -10.95
CA GLU A 187 11.84 8.48 -11.20
C GLU A 187 11.00 8.11 -9.96
N VAL A 188 11.41 7.08 -9.23
CA VAL A 188 10.75 6.69 -7.97
C VAL A 188 10.84 7.80 -6.93
N LEU A 189 12.02 8.36 -6.72
CA LEU A 189 12.25 9.40 -5.72
C LEU A 189 11.57 10.73 -6.08
N GLU A 190 11.55 11.10 -7.35
CA GLU A 190 10.84 12.29 -7.86
C GLU A 190 9.32 12.14 -7.71
N MET A 191 8.76 10.98 -8.02
CA MET A 191 7.34 10.67 -7.78
C MET A 191 7.00 10.83 -6.30
N VAL A 192 7.80 10.27 -5.41
CA VAL A 192 7.59 10.36 -3.96
C VAL A 192 7.69 11.80 -3.47
N SER A 193 8.74 12.52 -3.86
CA SER A 193 8.93 13.95 -3.52
C SER A 193 7.73 14.80 -3.98
N SER A 194 7.25 14.56 -5.21
CA SER A 194 6.09 15.27 -5.78
C SER A 194 4.80 14.98 -5.01
N ALA A 195 4.55 13.71 -4.70
CA ALA A 195 3.38 13.33 -3.92
C ALA A 195 3.39 13.89 -2.48
N MET A 196 4.55 13.90 -1.82
CA MET A 196 4.69 14.52 -0.49
C MET A 196 4.43 16.02 -0.53
N ARG A 197 4.93 16.72 -1.55
CA ARG A 197 4.64 18.16 -1.79
C ARG A 197 3.17 18.43 -2.11
N ALA A 198 2.47 17.48 -2.68
CA ALA A 198 1.03 17.55 -2.92
C ALA A 198 0.18 17.30 -1.67
N GLY A 199 0.80 16.82 -0.57
CA GLY A 199 0.13 16.59 0.72
C GLY A 199 -0.06 15.12 1.09
N ALA A 200 0.52 14.17 0.36
CA ALA A 200 0.60 12.78 0.83
C ALA A 200 1.26 12.71 2.22
N ARG A 201 0.87 11.73 3.03
CA ARG A 201 1.39 11.52 4.38
C ARG A 201 2.42 10.39 4.46
N GLY A 202 2.77 9.81 3.31
CA GLY A 202 3.75 8.75 3.23
C GLY A 202 3.60 7.91 1.98
N VAL A 203 4.28 6.78 1.98
CA VAL A 203 4.32 5.87 0.83
C VAL A 203 4.10 4.42 1.24
N SER A 204 3.53 3.64 0.31
CA SER A 204 3.40 2.19 0.41
C SER A 204 3.95 1.54 -0.87
N ILE A 205 5.28 1.46 -0.95
CA ILE A 205 6.03 1.08 -2.16
C ILE A 205 6.63 -0.33 -1.98
N GLY A 206 6.23 -1.26 -2.85
CA GLY A 206 6.67 -2.65 -2.84
C GLY A 206 7.78 -2.93 -3.86
N ARG A 207 7.41 -3.17 -5.12
CA ARG A 207 8.32 -3.64 -6.20
C ARG A 207 9.56 -2.77 -6.38
N ASN A 208 9.43 -1.46 -6.32
CA ASN A 208 10.57 -0.53 -6.42
C ASN A 208 11.53 -0.61 -5.22
N VAL A 209 11.10 -1.24 -4.11
CA VAL A 209 11.96 -1.52 -2.94
C VAL A 209 12.50 -2.94 -2.99
N PHE A 210 11.64 -3.97 -2.94
CA PHE A 210 12.10 -5.34 -2.77
C PHE A 210 12.77 -5.93 -4.03
N GLN A 211 12.57 -5.36 -5.22
CA GLN A 211 13.29 -5.68 -6.46
C GLN A 211 14.47 -4.74 -6.73
N HIS A 212 14.78 -3.82 -5.82
CA HIS A 212 15.97 -2.99 -5.95
C HIS A 212 17.23 -3.81 -5.61
N LYS A 213 18.35 -3.49 -6.27
CA LYS A 213 19.66 -4.14 -6.01
C LYS A 213 20.09 -4.05 -4.54
N ASN A 214 19.69 -2.97 -3.85
CA ASN A 214 19.90 -2.75 -2.42
C ASN A 214 18.61 -2.22 -1.77
N PRO A 215 17.68 -3.10 -1.31
CA PRO A 215 16.41 -2.70 -0.69
C PRO A 215 16.59 -1.82 0.55
N GLU A 216 17.61 -2.08 1.37
CA GLU A 216 17.91 -1.30 2.59
C GLU A 216 18.18 0.18 2.23
N LYS A 217 19.04 0.43 1.24
CA LYS A 217 19.36 1.79 0.79
C LYS A 217 18.13 2.48 0.17
N MET A 218 17.34 1.77 -0.66
CA MET A 218 16.13 2.33 -1.24
C MET A 218 15.11 2.76 -0.15
N VAL A 219 14.92 1.94 0.89
CA VAL A 219 14.06 2.34 2.03
C VAL A 219 14.61 3.57 2.73
N ARG A 220 15.93 3.64 2.96
CA ARG A 220 16.58 4.80 3.60
C ARG A 220 16.40 6.09 2.77
N ALA A 221 16.53 6.00 1.45
CA ALA A 221 16.30 7.12 0.54
C ALA A 221 14.83 7.60 0.57
N LEU A 222 13.87 6.66 0.56
CA LEU A 222 12.45 6.97 0.69
C LEU A 222 12.13 7.60 2.06
N ALA A 223 12.70 7.08 3.15
CA ALA A 223 12.53 7.61 4.49
C ALA A 223 13.08 9.04 4.64
N ALA A 224 14.18 9.37 3.99
CA ALA A 224 14.73 10.72 3.97
C ALA A 224 13.75 11.74 3.35
N ILE A 225 13.10 11.38 2.25
CA ILE A 225 12.06 12.24 1.65
C ILE A 225 10.83 12.34 2.56
N VAL A 226 10.34 11.21 3.08
CA VAL A 226 9.07 11.16 3.82
C VAL A 226 9.17 11.80 5.20
N HIS A 227 10.25 11.52 5.95
CA HIS A 227 10.38 11.94 7.34
C HIS A 227 11.23 13.19 7.53
N GLN A 228 12.19 13.44 6.64
CA GLN A 228 13.12 14.57 6.78
C GLN A 228 12.84 15.70 5.78
N GLY A 229 11.95 15.46 4.79
CA GLY A 229 11.62 16.44 3.74
C GLY A 229 12.77 16.67 2.75
N GLU A 230 13.69 15.71 2.62
CA GLU A 230 14.80 15.85 1.69
C GLU A 230 14.35 15.82 0.23
N SER A 231 15.13 16.48 -0.63
CA SER A 231 14.87 16.45 -2.07
C SER A 231 15.17 15.07 -2.68
N ALA A 232 14.60 14.79 -3.85
CA ALA A 232 14.91 13.58 -4.60
C ALA A 232 16.41 13.46 -4.94
N ASP A 233 17.08 14.57 -5.23
CA ASP A 233 18.52 14.58 -5.52
C ASP A 233 19.35 14.16 -4.31
N LYS A 234 19.08 14.71 -3.12
CA LYS A 234 19.77 14.29 -1.89
C LYS A 234 19.47 12.85 -1.50
N ALA A 235 18.21 12.41 -1.67
CA ALA A 235 17.84 11.02 -1.43
C ALA A 235 18.56 10.05 -2.39
N LEU A 236 18.79 10.46 -3.64
CA LEU A 236 19.53 9.68 -4.63
C LEU A 236 20.99 9.43 -4.21
N GLU A 237 21.63 10.37 -3.50
CA GLU A 237 22.99 10.20 -2.98
C GLU A 237 23.12 9.06 -1.94
N LEU A 238 22.01 8.60 -1.36
CA LEU A 238 21.97 7.50 -0.39
C LEU A 238 21.99 6.10 -1.03
N LEU A 239 21.78 6.01 -2.35
CA LEU A 239 21.71 4.74 -3.08
C LEU A 239 23.09 4.28 -3.54
#